data_7090e45c8110cbd09fe2cc4f5ab8bb58
#
_entry.id   7090e45c8110cbd09fe2cc4f5ab8bb58
#
_cell.length_a   1.000
_cell.length_b   1.000
_cell.length_c   1.000
_cell.angle_alpha   90.00
_cell.angle_beta   90.00
_cell.angle_gamma   90.00
#
_symmetry.space_group_name_H-M   'P 1'
#
loop_
_entity.id
_entity.type
_entity.pdbx_description
1 polymer ?
#
loop_
_entity_poly.entity_id
_entity_poly.type
_entity_poly.pdbx_seq_one_letter_code
_entity_poly.pdbx_strand_id
1 'polypeptide(L)'
;MDVKNDILWRVYLSYLLVVVVALAVLGKAVYIQQVQGVYWKSLSDSLHQKMDEIEAERGTIFSEDGQMLSTSVPRFDIYWDSRLATLRKNNGQLFREKIDSVCEAMAGLFKDITAGEYKVMMQNAFQNQEGFCLLKKKISFREYEQLRTFPLFNLGRYTSGMIAVQKNFRLNPY
;
A
#
# COMPACT_ATOMS: atom_id res chain seq x y z
N MET A 1 17.92 -46.98 -51.29
CA MET A 1 17.23 -45.88 -50.65
C MET A 1 18.21 -45.20 -49.71
N ASP A 2 18.53 -43.95 -49.98
CA ASP A 2 19.62 -43.27 -49.31
C ASP A 2 19.19 -42.84 -47.87
N VAL A 3 19.77 -43.49 -46.91
CA VAL A 3 19.58 -43.19 -45.46
C VAL A 3 19.72 -41.67 -45.16
N LYS A 4 20.54 -40.97 -45.94
CA LYS A 4 20.72 -39.54 -45.90
C LYS A 4 19.40 -38.77 -46.18
N ASN A 5 18.64 -39.19 -47.18
CA ASN A 5 17.39 -38.48 -47.57
C ASN A 5 16.30 -38.71 -46.55
N ASP A 6 16.22 -39.86 -45.91
CA ASP A 6 15.24 -40.15 -44.84
C ASP A 6 15.53 -39.34 -43.58
N ILE A 7 16.79 -39.12 -43.24
CA ILE A 7 17.18 -38.30 -42.09
C ILE A 7 16.90 -36.80 -42.38
N LEU A 8 17.28 -36.35 -43.56
CA LEU A 8 17.04 -34.96 -43.98
C LEU A 8 15.56 -34.61 -44.01
N TRP A 9 14.71 -35.49 -44.51
CA TRP A 9 13.26 -35.28 -44.54
C TRP A 9 12.68 -35.11 -43.12
N ARG A 10 13.09 -35.93 -42.17
CA ARG A 10 12.63 -35.82 -40.77
C ARG A 10 13.10 -34.54 -40.12
N VAL A 11 14.34 -34.11 -40.40
CA VAL A 11 14.90 -32.84 -39.90
C VAL A 11 14.09 -31.63 -40.47
N TYR A 12 13.83 -31.65 -41.78
CA TYR A 12 13.05 -30.57 -42.40
C TYR A 12 11.58 -30.52 -41.89
N LEU A 13 11.00 -31.68 -41.63
CA LEU A 13 9.65 -31.77 -41.10
C LEU A 13 9.57 -31.22 -39.68
N SER A 14 10.54 -31.56 -38.82
CA SER A 14 10.60 -31.00 -37.46
C SER A 14 10.91 -29.51 -37.46
N TYR A 15 11.78 -29.02 -38.34
CA TYR A 15 12.05 -27.60 -38.52
C TYR A 15 10.80 -26.86 -39.00
N LEU A 16 10.10 -27.40 -40.00
CA LEU A 16 8.85 -26.82 -40.49
C LEU A 16 7.80 -26.70 -39.39
N LEU A 17 7.65 -27.71 -38.54
CA LEU A 17 6.73 -27.71 -37.41
C LEU A 17 7.08 -26.58 -36.42
N VAL A 18 8.35 -26.40 -36.09
CA VAL A 18 8.80 -25.31 -35.20
C VAL A 18 8.48 -23.93 -35.81
N VAL A 19 8.74 -23.77 -37.10
CA VAL A 19 8.44 -22.52 -37.81
C VAL A 19 6.92 -22.21 -37.79
N VAL A 20 6.09 -23.22 -38.05
CA VAL A 20 4.63 -23.06 -38.00
C VAL A 20 4.15 -22.64 -36.62
N VAL A 21 4.65 -23.27 -35.56
CA VAL A 21 4.34 -22.90 -34.17
C VAL A 21 4.79 -21.48 -33.87
N ALA A 22 5.99 -21.09 -34.27
CA ALA A 22 6.50 -19.74 -34.09
C ALA A 22 5.62 -18.69 -34.79
N LEU A 23 5.21 -18.96 -36.05
CA LEU A 23 4.28 -18.06 -36.79
C LEU A 23 2.91 -17.99 -36.13
N ALA A 24 2.39 -19.08 -35.58
CA ALA A 24 1.12 -19.10 -34.86
C ALA A 24 1.18 -18.23 -33.58
N VAL A 25 2.28 -18.31 -32.82
CA VAL A 25 2.50 -17.48 -31.62
C VAL A 25 2.59 -15.99 -31.99
N LEU A 26 3.37 -15.64 -33.01
CA LEU A 26 3.48 -14.27 -33.51
C LEU A 26 2.14 -13.73 -34.00
N GLY A 27 1.41 -14.52 -34.78
CA GLY A 27 0.06 -14.16 -35.26
C GLY A 27 -0.90 -13.91 -34.11
N LYS A 28 -0.87 -14.75 -33.05
CA LYS A 28 -1.68 -14.56 -31.85
C LYS A 28 -1.31 -13.29 -31.09
N ALA A 29 -0.02 -12.99 -30.99
CA ALA A 29 0.46 -11.76 -30.34
C ALA A 29 -0.04 -10.51 -31.07
N VAL A 30 0.09 -10.47 -32.39
CA VAL A 30 -0.44 -9.38 -33.22
C VAL A 30 -1.97 -9.25 -33.09
N TYR A 31 -2.69 -10.36 -33.09
CA TYR A 31 -4.13 -10.36 -32.87
C TYR A 31 -4.52 -9.75 -31.53
N ILE A 32 -3.88 -10.16 -30.44
CA ILE A 32 -4.15 -9.59 -29.11
C ILE A 32 -3.86 -8.09 -29.09
N GLN A 33 -2.74 -7.67 -29.69
CA GLN A 33 -2.32 -6.27 -29.70
C GLN A 33 -3.27 -5.38 -30.51
N GLN A 34 -3.71 -5.83 -31.69
CA GLN A 34 -4.53 -5.03 -32.59
C GLN A 34 -6.04 -5.10 -32.28
N VAL A 35 -6.53 -6.28 -31.94
CA VAL A 35 -7.98 -6.49 -31.75
C VAL A 35 -8.39 -6.31 -30.29
N GLN A 36 -7.59 -6.84 -29.35
CA GLN A 36 -7.92 -6.80 -27.93
C GLN A 36 -7.20 -5.67 -27.18
N GLY A 37 -6.31 -4.92 -27.83
CA GLY A 37 -5.50 -3.88 -27.20
C GLY A 37 -6.33 -2.78 -26.51
N VAL A 38 -7.45 -2.36 -27.13
CA VAL A 38 -8.35 -1.35 -26.56
C VAL A 38 -9.01 -1.88 -25.28
N TYR A 39 -9.47 -3.13 -25.29
CA TYR A 39 -10.06 -3.78 -24.11
C TYR A 39 -9.08 -3.86 -22.95
N TRP A 40 -7.87 -4.34 -23.19
CA TRP A 40 -6.86 -4.47 -22.14
C TRP A 40 -6.37 -3.13 -21.59
N LYS A 41 -6.28 -2.09 -22.45
CA LYS A 41 -5.97 -0.73 -22.01
C LYS A 41 -7.10 -0.16 -21.14
N SER A 42 -8.35 -0.27 -21.54
CA SER A 42 -9.47 0.24 -20.73
C SER A 42 -9.59 -0.47 -19.39
N LEU A 43 -9.30 -1.78 -19.34
CA LEU A 43 -9.26 -2.54 -18.10
C LEU A 43 -8.12 -2.09 -17.20
N SER A 44 -6.93 -1.85 -17.76
CA SER A 44 -5.79 -1.31 -17.03
C SER A 44 -6.09 0.07 -16.44
N ASP A 45 -6.67 0.96 -17.23
CA ASP A 45 -7.03 2.31 -16.80
C ASP A 45 -8.07 2.28 -15.66
N SER A 46 -9.07 1.41 -15.77
CA SER A 46 -10.09 1.25 -14.71
C SER A 46 -9.53 0.71 -13.39
N LEU A 47 -8.48 -0.10 -13.44
CA LEU A 47 -7.83 -0.66 -12.25
C LEU A 47 -6.82 0.29 -11.61
N HIS A 48 -6.20 1.18 -12.40
CA HIS A 48 -5.13 2.07 -11.93
C HIS A 48 -5.63 3.50 -11.65
N GLN A 49 -6.75 3.91 -12.24
CA GLN A 49 -7.33 5.23 -12.00
C GLN A 49 -8.39 5.13 -10.92
N LYS A 50 -8.02 5.47 -9.69
CA LYS A 50 -8.97 5.70 -8.62
C LYS A 50 -9.29 7.19 -8.60
N MET A 51 -10.56 7.53 -8.86
CA MET A 51 -11.05 8.88 -8.62
C MET A 51 -11.12 9.11 -7.12
N ASP A 52 -10.14 9.79 -6.56
CA ASP A 52 -10.20 10.27 -5.18
C ASP A 52 -10.78 11.69 -5.19
N GLU A 53 -11.88 11.88 -4.49
CA GLU A 53 -12.47 13.20 -4.27
C GLU A 53 -11.57 13.98 -3.31
N ILE A 54 -10.89 15.00 -3.85
CA ILE A 54 -10.01 15.87 -3.05
C ILE A 54 -10.91 16.93 -2.40
N GLU A 55 -11.03 16.88 -1.07
CA GLU A 55 -11.75 17.90 -0.32
C GLU A 55 -11.08 19.26 -0.52
N ALA A 56 -11.88 20.28 -0.84
CA ALA A 56 -11.38 21.64 -1.00
C ALA A 56 -10.79 22.18 0.31
N GLU A 57 -9.60 22.76 0.24
CA GLU A 57 -8.98 23.41 1.39
C GLU A 57 -9.69 24.72 1.71
N ARG A 58 -10.13 24.84 2.96
CA ARG A 58 -10.75 26.08 3.44
C ARG A 58 -9.67 27.08 3.82
N GLY A 59 -9.80 28.33 3.35
CA GLY A 59 -8.91 29.44 3.69
C GLY A 59 -8.92 29.81 5.18
N THR A 60 -7.97 30.63 5.58
CA THR A 60 -7.87 31.19 6.92
C THR A 60 -8.80 32.39 7.07
N ILE A 61 -9.45 32.50 8.23
CA ILE A 61 -10.31 33.65 8.59
C ILE A 61 -9.55 34.48 9.63
N PHE A 62 -9.44 35.77 9.37
CA PHE A 62 -8.83 36.73 10.27
C PHE A 62 -9.89 37.66 10.84
N SER A 63 -9.67 38.22 12.04
CA SER A 63 -10.42 39.31 12.62
C SER A 63 -10.02 40.63 11.97
N GLU A 64 -10.76 41.70 12.29
CA GLU A 64 -10.43 43.08 11.86
C GLU A 64 -9.04 43.50 12.35
N ASP A 65 -8.62 43.06 13.51
CA ASP A 65 -7.29 43.29 14.11
C ASP A 65 -6.17 42.39 13.52
N GLY A 66 -6.45 41.60 12.48
CA GLY A 66 -5.49 40.72 11.85
C GLY A 66 -5.17 39.42 12.63
N GLN A 67 -5.90 39.13 13.70
CA GLN A 67 -5.73 37.90 14.46
C GLN A 67 -6.40 36.71 13.74
N MET A 68 -5.72 35.55 13.75
CA MET A 68 -6.24 34.35 13.13
C MET A 68 -7.38 33.75 13.95
N LEU A 69 -8.60 33.80 13.43
CA LEU A 69 -9.78 33.22 14.07
C LEU A 69 -9.95 31.75 13.76
N SER A 70 -9.63 31.34 12.55
CA SER A 70 -9.78 29.96 12.14
C SER A 70 -8.91 29.64 10.92
N THR A 71 -8.23 28.50 10.96
CA THR A 71 -7.37 28.02 9.85
C THR A 71 -7.46 26.51 9.67
N SER A 72 -7.14 26.05 8.48
CA SER A 72 -7.03 24.63 8.21
C SER A 72 -5.60 24.17 8.47
N VAL A 73 -5.43 23.16 9.33
CA VAL A 73 -4.12 22.54 9.61
C VAL A 73 -4.14 21.08 9.21
N PRO A 74 -3.07 20.60 8.58
CA PRO A 74 -2.94 19.20 8.25
C PRO A 74 -2.75 18.38 9.53
N ARG A 75 -3.53 17.32 9.67
CA ARG A 75 -3.43 16.31 10.71
C ARG A 75 -3.38 14.94 10.08
N PHE A 76 -2.89 13.95 10.80
CA PHE A 76 -2.75 12.59 10.29
C PHE A 76 -3.58 11.62 11.13
N ASP A 77 -4.35 10.79 10.43
CA ASP A 77 -4.97 9.61 11.01
C ASP A 77 -4.04 8.42 10.74
N ILE A 78 -3.67 7.70 11.78
CA ILE A 78 -2.76 6.57 11.68
C ILE A 78 -3.55 5.27 11.72
N TYR A 79 -3.39 4.51 10.65
CA TYR A 79 -3.93 3.17 10.52
C TYR A 79 -2.80 2.15 10.42
N TRP A 80 -3.12 0.92 10.72
CA TRP A 80 -2.20 -0.20 10.65
C TRP A 80 -2.79 -1.37 9.88
N ASP A 81 -2.05 -1.87 8.90
CA ASP A 81 -2.41 -3.05 8.13
C ASP A 81 -1.67 -4.28 8.68
N SER A 82 -2.39 -5.13 9.36
CA SER A 82 -1.88 -6.36 9.95
C SER A 82 -1.78 -7.54 8.98
N ARG A 83 -2.30 -7.40 7.73
CA ARG A 83 -2.34 -8.47 6.72
C ARG A 83 -1.03 -8.64 5.97
N LEU A 84 -0.10 -7.71 6.10
CA LEU A 84 1.16 -7.74 5.34
C LEU A 84 1.91 -9.06 5.52
N ALA A 85 2.34 -9.63 4.41
CA ALA A 85 3.10 -10.87 4.39
C ALA A 85 4.40 -10.79 5.21
N THR A 86 5.04 -9.61 5.24
CA THR A 86 6.25 -9.33 6.02
C THR A 86 6.03 -9.47 7.52
N LEU A 87 4.89 -8.97 8.03
CA LEU A 87 4.53 -9.09 9.45
C LEU A 87 4.15 -10.52 9.85
N ARG A 88 3.63 -11.30 8.89
CA ARG A 88 3.18 -12.69 9.11
C ARG A 88 4.25 -13.74 8.84
N LYS A 89 5.37 -13.35 8.25
CA LYS A 89 6.50 -14.25 8.00
C LYS A 89 6.99 -14.85 9.34
N ASN A 90 7.42 -16.11 9.30
CA ASN A 90 7.89 -16.84 10.48
C ASN A 90 6.87 -16.80 11.66
N ASN A 91 5.59 -17.03 11.36
CA ASN A 91 4.52 -17.03 12.34
C ASN A 91 4.40 -15.70 13.12
N GLY A 92 4.69 -14.57 12.47
CA GLY A 92 4.60 -13.24 13.07
C GLY A 92 5.73 -12.89 14.04
N GLN A 93 6.91 -13.46 13.84
CA GLN A 93 8.06 -13.23 14.73
C GLN A 93 8.39 -11.74 14.85
N LEU A 94 8.49 -11.02 13.73
CA LEU A 94 8.80 -9.58 13.72
C LEU A 94 7.80 -8.77 14.57
N PHE A 95 6.51 -9.08 14.44
CA PHE A 95 5.47 -8.43 15.22
C PHE A 95 5.61 -8.74 16.72
N ARG A 96 5.80 -10.01 17.08
CA ARG A 96 5.93 -10.42 18.49
C ARG A 96 7.13 -9.81 19.18
N GLU A 97 8.26 -9.67 18.49
CA GLU A 97 9.48 -9.07 19.03
C GLU A 97 9.36 -7.56 19.24
N LYS A 98 8.59 -6.87 18.38
CA LYS A 98 8.55 -5.40 18.39
C LYS A 98 7.28 -4.81 19.03
N ILE A 99 6.24 -5.61 19.28
CA ILE A 99 4.95 -5.10 19.76
C ILE A 99 5.07 -4.38 21.11
N ASP A 100 5.82 -4.90 22.05
CA ASP A 100 5.92 -4.30 23.37
C ASP A 100 6.61 -2.94 23.30
N SER A 101 7.74 -2.87 22.61
CA SER A 101 8.49 -1.63 22.44
C SER A 101 7.70 -0.55 21.68
N VAL A 102 6.92 -0.91 20.66
CA VAL A 102 6.11 0.06 19.92
C VAL A 102 4.93 0.56 20.75
N CYS A 103 4.28 -0.33 21.52
CA CYS A 103 3.16 0.05 22.39
C CYS A 103 3.59 0.96 23.53
N GLU A 104 4.75 0.69 24.14
CA GLU A 104 5.35 1.56 25.18
C GLU A 104 5.70 2.94 24.58
N ALA A 105 6.32 2.98 23.41
CA ALA A 105 6.65 4.23 22.75
C ALA A 105 5.39 5.05 22.37
N MET A 106 4.33 4.39 21.89
CA MET A 106 3.06 5.05 21.59
C MET A 106 2.38 5.60 22.84
N ALA A 107 2.32 4.82 23.92
CA ALA A 107 1.74 5.26 25.17
C ALA A 107 2.53 6.45 25.78
N GLY A 108 3.86 6.44 25.66
CA GLY A 108 4.71 7.56 26.07
C GLY A 108 4.49 8.83 25.26
N LEU A 109 4.27 8.71 23.96
CA LEU A 109 4.05 9.85 23.06
C LEU A 109 2.66 10.47 23.23
N PHE A 110 1.62 9.65 23.18
CA PHE A 110 0.23 10.14 23.13
C PHE A 110 -0.41 10.31 24.49
N LYS A 111 0.00 9.55 25.50
CA LYS A 111 -0.49 9.60 26.89
C LYS A 111 -2.03 9.53 27.03
N ASP A 112 -2.68 8.86 26.10
CA ASP A 112 -4.14 8.72 26.02
C ASP A 112 -4.63 7.39 26.59
N ILE A 113 -3.96 6.31 26.22
CA ILE A 113 -4.23 4.94 26.68
C ILE A 113 -2.93 4.25 27.10
N THR A 114 -3.06 3.19 27.84
CA THR A 114 -1.90 2.44 28.36
C THR A 114 -1.23 1.60 27.25
N ALA A 115 0.05 1.27 27.45
CA ALA A 115 0.77 0.38 26.54
C ALA A 115 0.08 -0.99 26.42
N GLY A 116 -0.55 -1.48 27.49
CA GLY A 116 -1.31 -2.72 27.49
C GLY A 116 -2.55 -2.66 26.59
N GLU A 117 -3.28 -1.54 26.57
CA GLU A 117 -4.45 -1.34 25.71
C GLU A 117 -4.04 -1.26 24.24
N TYR A 118 -2.95 -0.54 23.90
CA TYR A 118 -2.39 -0.56 22.55
C TYR A 118 -2.01 -1.97 22.13
N LYS A 119 -1.38 -2.75 23.02
CA LYS A 119 -0.98 -4.12 22.75
C LYS A 119 -2.19 -5.01 22.44
N VAL A 120 -3.25 -4.94 23.25
CA VAL A 120 -4.49 -5.69 23.04
C VAL A 120 -5.13 -5.32 21.70
N MET A 121 -5.20 -4.01 21.40
CA MET A 121 -5.75 -3.52 20.12
C MET A 121 -4.97 -4.08 18.92
N MET A 122 -3.64 -3.99 18.93
CA MET A 122 -2.80 -4.49 17.83
C MET A 122 -2.82 -6.02 17.74
N GLN A 123 -2.87 -6.74 18.87
CA GLN A 123 -3.00 -8.20 18.86
C GLN A 123 -4.33 -8.66 18.27
N ASN A 124 -5.43 -8.03 18.65
CA ASN A 124 -6.75 -8.33 18.09
C ASN A 124 -6.78 -8.07 16.57
N ALA A 125 -6.27 -6.92 16.13
CA ALA A 125 -6.16 -6.59 14.71
C ALA A 125 -5.28 -7.62 13.96
N PHE A 126 -4.20 -8.09 14.57
CA PHE A 126 -3.33 -9.11 13.98
C PHE A 126 -4.02 -10.47 13.88
N GLN A 127 -4.78 -10.88 14.90
CA GLN A 127 -5.55 -12.14 14.89
C GLN A 127 -6.68 -12.10 13.87
N ASN A 128 -7.45 -11.00 13.85
CA ASN A 128 -8.58 -10.80 12.94
C ASN A 128 -8.17 -10.46 11.50
N GLN A 129 -6.88 -10.32 11.22
CA GLN A 129 -6.37 -9.94 9.90
C GLN A 129 -6.98 -8.62 9.40
N GLU A 130 -7.04 -7.62 10.25
CA GLU A 130 -7.57 -6.32 9.88
C GLU A 130 -6.59 -5.57 8.98
N GLY A 131 -7.07 -5.12 7.82
CA GLY A 131 -6.26 -4.36 6.86
C GLY A 131 -6.22 -2.86 7.13
N PHE A 132 -7.06 -2.36 8.02
CA PHE A 132 -7.20 -0.93 8.27
C PHE A 132 -7.59 -0.66 9.73
N CYS A 133 -6.77 -1.14 10.67
CA CYS A 133 -6.96 -0.90 12.10
C CYS A 133 -6.56 0.54 12.44
N LEU A 134 -7.48 1.31 13.00
CA LEU A 134 -7.19 2.68 13.42
C LEU A 134 -6.41 2.68 14.74
N LEU A 135 -5.18 3.17 14.72
CA LEU A 135 -4.35 3.32 15.92
C LEU A 135 -4.57 4.67 16.60
N LYS A 136 -4.54 5.78 15.84
CA LYS A 136 -4.69 7.12 16.38
C LYS A 136 -5.24 8.09 15.33
N LYS A 137 -6.09 9.04 15.79
CA LYS A 137 -6.64 10.11 14.94
C LYS A 137 -6.00 11.45 15.26
N LYS A 138 -5.99 12.32 14.24
CA LYS A 138 -5.72 13.76 14.36
C LYS A 138 -4.35 14.10 14.96
N ILE A 139 -3.33 13.27 14.73
CA ILE A 139 -1.99 13.58 15.21
C ILE A 139 -1.36 14.72 14.41
N SER A 140 -0.50 15.49 15.06
CA SER A 140 0.26 16.55 14.42
C SER A 140 1.38 15.98 13.54
N PHE A 141 1.93 16.83 12.66
CA PHE A 141 3.10 16.43 11.86
C PHE A 141 4.31 16.03 12.73
N ARG A 142 4.54 16.74 13.84
CA ARG A 142 5.63 16.43 14.77
C ARG A 142 5.46 15.04 15.42
N GLU A 143 4.26 14.73 15.88
CA GLU A 143 3.94 13.42 16.44
C GLU A 143 4.07 12.30 15.39
N TYR A 144 3.65 12.57 14.16
CA TYR A 144 3.82 11.64 13.05
C TYR A 144 5.30 11.36 12.74
N GLU A 145 6.16 12.38 12.71
CA GLU A 145 7.60 12.22 12.53
C GLU A 145 8.23 11.39 13.65
N GLN A 146 7.84 11.63 14.89
CA GLN A 146 8.30 10.82 16.02
C GLN A 146 7.80 9.36 15.91
N LEU A 147 6.54 9.15 15.55
CA LEU A 147 5.96 7.82 15.37
C LEU A 147 6.74 6.99 14.33
N ARG A 148 7.22 7.61 13.27
CA ARG A 148 8.03 6.95 12.24
C ARG A 148 9.36 6.42 12.75
N THR A 149 9.89 6.95 13.84
CA THR A 149 11.15 6.47 14.44
C THR A 149 10.95 5.27 15.37
N PHE A 150 9.71 4.93 15.72
CA PHE A 150 9.44 3.88 16.69
C PHE A 150 9.79 2.49 16.16
N PRO A 151 10.15 1.55 17.05
CA PRO A 151 10.37 0.17 16.70
C PRO A 151 9.18 -0.38 15.88
N LEU A 152 9.44 -1.20 14.89
CA LEU A 152 8.50 -1.65 13.89
C LEU A 152 8.18 -0.58 12.82
N PHE A 153 7.75 0.63 13.17
CA PHE A 153 7.33 1.66 12.22
C PHE A 153 8.51 2.27 11.43
N ASN A 154 9.71 2.24 11.99
CA ASN A 154 10.94 2.65 11.31
C ASN A 154 11.34 1.74 10.13
N LEU A 155 10.73 0.58 9.99
CA LEU A 155 10.97 -0.35 8.87
C LEU A 155 10.25 0.06 7.58
N GLY A 156 9.50 1.16 7.61
CA GLY A 156 8.76 1.68 6.48
C GLY A 156 7.40 1.03 6.26
N ARG A 157 6.57 1.70 5.45
CA ARG A 157 5.15 1.35 5.23
C ARG A 157 4.92 -0.10 4.81
N TYR A 158 5.71 -0.59 3.87
CA TYR A 158 5.51 -1.93 3.28
C TYR A 158 5.98 -3.09 4.18
N THR A 159 6.73 -2.79 5.22
CA THR A 159 7.21 -3.79 6.19
C THR A 159 6.41 -3.72 7.48
N SER A 160 6.16 -2.52 7.98
CA SER A 160 5.48 -2.28 9.25
C SER A 160 3.95 -2.26 9.16
N GLY A 161 3.40 -1.97 7.99
CA GLY A 161 1.96 -1.81 7.80
C GLY A 161 1.40 -0.47 8.26
N MET A 162 2.23 0.48 8.65
CA MET A 162 1.75 1.80 9.07
C MET A 162 1.26 2.60 7.86
N ILE A 163 0.02 3.07 7.94
CA ILE A 163 -0.63 3.91 6.93
C ILE A 163 -1.01 5.23 7.58
N ALA A 164 -0.43 6.32 7.10
CA ALA A 164 -0.81 7.66 7.51
C ALA A 164 -1.71 8.30 6.45
N VAL A 165 -2.88 8.74 6.86
CA VAL A 165 -3.85 9.44 6.00
C VAL A 165 -3.90 10.88 6.45
N GLN A 166 -3.45 11.79 5.60
CA GLN A 166 -3.52 13.23 5.86
C GLN A 166 -4.95 13.72 5.66
N LYS A 167 -5.43 14.52 6.62
CA LYS A 167 -6.72 15.22 6.56
C LYS A 167 -6.55 16.64 7.06
N ASN A 168 -7.30 17.57 6.49
CA ASN A 168 -7.31 18.94 6.93
C ASN A 168 -8.37 19.15 8.02
N PHE A 169 -7.94 19.62 9.18
CA PHE A 169 -8.81 19.93 10.31
C PHE A 169 -8.86 21.43 10.56
N ARG A 170 -10.05 21.91 10.94
CA ARG A 170 -10.25 23.29 11.33
C ARG A 170 -9.71 23.50 12.75
N LEU A 171 -8.79 24.44 12.90
CA LEU A 171 -8.30 24.90 14.19
C LEU A 171 -8.85 26.31 14.44
N ASN A 172 -9.44 26.49 15.60
CA ASN A 172 -9.89 27.79 16.11
C ASN A 172 -8.99 28.10 17.31
N PRO A 173 -8.05 29.05 17.16
CA PRO A 173 -7.08 29.35 18.22
C PRO A 173 -7.72 30.04 19.44
N TYR A 174 -8.90 30.64 19.26
CA TYR A 174 -9.70 31.37 20.30
C TYR A 174 -11.03 30.72 20.56
#